data_9d1d20e4781b7edaac3aba2c096d205e
#
_entry.id   9d1d20e4781b7edaac3aba2c096d205e
#
_cell.length_a   1.000
_cell.length_b   1.000
_cell.length_c   1.000
_cell.angle_alpha   90.00
_cell.angle_beta   90.00
_cell.angle_gamma   90.00
#
_symmetry.space_group_name_H-M   'P 1'
#
loop_
_entity.id
_entity.type
_entity.pdbx_description
1 polymer ?
#
loop_
_entity_poly.entity_id
_entity_poly.type
_entity_poly.pdbx_seq_one_letter_code
_entity_poly.pdbx_strand_id
1 'polypeptide(L)'
;MRILHLTNHIQQIGNGIVNVAVDLACLQAKDDHEVAIASSGGEYESLLQEYSVKHFHLDQSRTPLKIIKAAWNYSQIIQKFQPDIVHTHMMTGVILAKLLRKKNQYILVSTVHNEFQHTSVFMGLADRVIAVSKSVAISMIRRGVSAQKLRVVANGTLGSPRYKKIEDYQPKKLHHPAITTVAGMYSRKGILELIEAFSKIATDFPQAHLYLVGDGPDRGMFETIARNTPFSDRIHFEGFQSEPQRYMLDTDIFVLASHYESFGLVLTEAREAGCAIIASDVDGIPETLDHHQAGILVPPKNSQALAKALAQLLTNPLQLNQWKYRAKQNLERFQVTRVNQETIAVYQELLKKVNSLN
;
A
#
# COMPACT_ATOMS: atom_id res chain seq x y z
N MET A 1 -8.42 -24.82 0.79
CA MET A 1 -8.96 -24.07 1.96
C MET A 1 -10.05 -23.14 1.48
N ARG A 2 -11.04 -22.85 2.32
CA ARG A 2 -12.04 -21.80 2.10
C ARG A 2 -11.59 -20.53 2.84
N ILE A 3 -11.32 -19.46 2.10
CA ILE A 3 -10.72 -18.23 2.65
C ILE A 3 -11.68 -17.07 2.43
N LEU A 4 -12.05 -16.38 3.50
CA LEU A 4 -12.90 -15.19 3.45
C LEU A 4 -12.08 -13.95 3.82
N HIS A 5 -11.87 -13.04 2.87
CA HIS A 5 -11.28 -11.73 3.15
C HIS A 5 -12.33 -10.71 3.56
N LEU A 6 -12.03 -9.87 4.54
CA LEU A 6 -12.89 -8.76 4.97
C LEU A 6 -12.20 -7.42 4.71
N THR A 7 -12.84 -6.57 3.90
CA THR A 7 -12.45 -5.18 3.62
C THR A 7 -13.67 -4.26 3.71
N ASN A 8 -13.48 -2.94 3.89
CA ASN A 8 -14.60 -2.01 3.92
C ASN A 8 -15.24 -1.86 2.52
N HIS A 9 -14.41 -1.74 1.49
CA HIS A 9 -14.78 -1.60 0.08
C HIS A 9 -13.72 -2.25 -0.81
N ILE A 10 -14.02 -2.36 -2.10
CA ILE A 10 -13.09 -2.79 -3.15
C ILE A 10 -13.08 -1.79 -4.32
N GLN A 11 -13.03 -0.49 -3.98
CA GLN A 11 -12.97 0.60 -4.94
C GLN A 11 -11.54 0.81 -5.47
N GLN A 12 -11.44 1.19 -6.75
CA GLN A 12 -10.17 1.50 -7.42
C GLN A 12 -9.75 2.96 -7.17
N ILE A 13 -9.40 3.28 -5.94
CA ILE A 13 -9.06 4.65 -5.51
C ILE A 13 -7.61 4.79 -4.98
N GLY A 14 -6.70 3.92 -5.39
CA GLY A 14 -5.31 3.95 -4.93
C GLY A 14 -5.12 3.57 -3.45
N ASN A 15 -6.06 2.81 -2.86
CA ASN A 15 -5.97 2.35 -1.49
C ASN A 15 -5.14 1.07 -1.39
N GLY A 16 -3.90 1.18 -0.88
CA GLY A 16 -2.99 0.04 -0.76
C GLY A 16 -3.52 -1.14 0.07
N ILE A 17 -4.40 -0.91 1.07
CA ILE A 17 -5.01 -1.99 1.86
C ILE A 17 -5.94 -2.84 0.98
N VAL A 18 -6.80 -2.17 0.23
CA VAL A 18 -7.74 -2.80 -0.70
C VAL A 18 -6.98 -3.54 -1.80
N ASN A 19 -5.96 -2.88 -2.35
CA ASN A 19 -5.14 -3.45 -3.41
C ASN A 19 -4.51 -4.79 -3.00
N VAL A 20 -3.89 -4.85 -1.82
CA VAL A 20 -3.30 -6.09 -1.30
C VAL A 20 -4.34 -7.17 -1.03
N ALA A 21 -5.51 -6.81 -0.49
CA ALA A 21 -6.59 -7.77 -0.25
C ALA A 21 -7.12 -8.40 -1.55
N VAL A 22 -7.29 -7.57 -2.58
CA VAL A 22 -7.71 -8.03 -3.92
C VAL A 22 -6.65 -8.90 -4.57
N ASP A 23 -5.37 -8.49 -4.52
CA ASP A 23 -4.26 -9.28 -5.06
C ASP A 23 -4.18 -10.67 -4.42
N LEU A 24 -4.22 -10.72 -3.08
CA LEU A 24 -4.20 -11.99 -2.34
C LEU A 24 -5.40 -12.87 -2.72
N ALA A 25 -6.61 -12.31 -2.78
CA ALA A 25 -7.79 -13.09 -3.10
C ALA A 25 -7.72 -13.69 -4.51
N CYS A 26 -7.28 -12.92 -5.51
CA CYS A 26 -7.11 -13.40 -6.88
C CYS A 26 -6.04 -14.50 -6.96
N LEU A 27 -4.89 -14.32 -6.31
CA LEU A 27 -3.81 -15.31 -6.34
C LEU A 27 -4.16 -16.58 -5.57
N GLN A 28 -4.82 -16.47 -4.44
CA GLN A 28 -5.28 -17.63 -3.66
C GLN A 28 -6.32 -18.45 -4.44
N ALA A 29 -7.21 -17.78 -5.19
CA ALA A 29 -8.16 -18.48 -6.07
C ALA A 29 -7.42 -19.18 -7.24
N LYS A 30 -6.39 -18.54 -7.81
CA LYS A 30 -5.52 -19.15 -8.83
C LYS A 30 -4.75 -20.36 -8.30
N ASP A 31 -4.45 -20.40 -6.99
CA ASP A 31 -3.80 -21.52 -6.30
C ASP A 31 -4.80 -22.57 -5.78
N ASP A 32 -5.96 -22.72 -6.45
CA ASP A 32 -7.02 -23.70 -6.19
C ASP A 32 -7.64 -23.60 -4.78
N HIS A 33 -7.67 -22.41 -4.19
CA HIS A 33 -8.44 -22.17 -2.97
C HIS A 33 -9.83 -21.63 -3.30
N GLU A 34 -10.84 -21.99 -2.51
CA GLU A 34 -12.16 -21.37 -2.58
C GLU A 34 -12.11 -20.04 -1.83
N VAL A 35 -12.18 -18.91 -2.56
CA VAL A 35 -11.96 -17.58 -2.00
C VAL A 35 -13.19 -16.71 -2.14
N ALA A 36 -13.44 -15.92 -1.11
CA ALA A 36 -14.45 -14.88 -1.12
C ALA A 36 -13.90 -13.57 -0.50
N ILE A 37 -14.45 -12.44 -0.97
CA ILE A 37 -14.30 -11.12 -0.32
C ILE A 37 -15.67 -10.66 0.17
N ALA A 38 -15.75 -10.16 1.39
CA ALA A 38 -16.94 -9.47 1.89
C ALA A 38 -16.61 -7.98 2.10
N SER A 39 -17.37 -7.11 1.40
CA SER A 39 -17.17 -5.66 1.39
C SER A 39 -18.44 -4.93 0.96
N SER A 40 -18.42 -3.59 1.00
CA SER A 40 -19.53 -2.78 0.45
C SER A 40 -19.56 -2.70 -1.10
N GLY A 41 -18.64 -3.40 -1.80
CA GLY A 41 -18.52 -3.39 -3.26
C GLY A 41 -17.51 -2.38 -3.78
N GLY A 42 -17.36 -2.32 -5.11
CA GLY A 42 -16.48 -1.39 -5.83
C GLY A 42 -16.02 -1.95 -7.17
N GLU A 43 -15.20 -1.17 -7.88
CA GLU A 43 -14.79 -1.41 -9.28
C GLU A 43 -14.01 -2.71 -9.48
N TYR A 44 -13.39 -3.27 -8.43
CA TYR A 44 -12.67 -4.55 -8.53
C TYR A 44 -13.59 -5.79 -8.58
N GLU A 45 -14.94 -5.65 -8.54
CA GLU A 45 -15.84 -6.81 -8.63
C GLU A 45 -15.65 -7.58 -9.95
N SER A 46 -15.42 -6.89 -11.08
CA SER A 46 -15.14 -7.53 -12.37
C SER A 46 -13.88 -8.39 -12.33
N LEU A 47 -12.79 -7.85 -11.77
CA LEU A 47 -11.54 -8.58 -11.61
C LEU A 47 -11.70 -9.81 -10.71
N LEU A 48 -12.42 -9.67 -9.59
CA LEU A 48 -12.70 -10.80 -8.69
C LEU A 48 -13.47 -11.91 -9.43
N GLN A 49 -14.42 -11.55 -10.28
CA GLN A 49 -15.18 -12.51 -11.09
C GLN A 49 -14.28 -13.25 -12.09
N GLU A 50 -13.34 -12.57 -12.76
CA GLU A 50 -12.36 -13.19 -13.66
C GLU A 50 -11.53 -14.27 -12.97
N TYR A 51 -11.19 -14.06 -11.69
CA TYR A 51 -10.45 -15.02 -10.86
C TYR A 51 -11.35 -15.99 -10.09
N SER A 52 -12.67 -16.04 -10.37
CA SER A 52 -13.62 -16.90 -9.66
C SER A 52 -13.70 -16.65 -8.15
N VAL A 53 -13.33 -15.46 -7.69
CA VAL A 53 -13.48 -15.03 -6.30
C VAL A 53 -14.91 -14.55 -6.06
N LYS A 54 -15.59 -15.15 -5.07
CA LYS A 54 -16.95 -14.77 -4.70
C LYS A 54 -16.97 -13.42 -4.00
N HIS A 55 -17.90 -12.53 -4.33
CA HIS A 55 -18.13 -11.30 -3.59
C HIS A 55 -19.42 -11.39 -2.78
N PHE A 56 -19.34 -11.03 -1.48
CA PHE A 56 -20.49 -10.90 -0.60
C PHE A 56 -20.63 -9.43 -0.16
N HIS A 57 -21.85 -8.90 -0.25
CA HIS A 57 -22.07 -7.53 0.21
C HIS A 57 -22.07 -7.45 1.74
N LEU A 58 -21.18 -6.61 2.30
CA LEU A 58 -21.03 -6.36 3.73
C LEU A 58 -20.66 -4.89 3.99
N ASP A 59 -21.66 -4.07 4.32
CA ASP A 59 -21.44 -2.67 4.71
C ASP A 59 -20.99 -2.60 6.19
N GLN A 60 -19.74 -2.24 6.43
CA GLN A 60 -19.13 -2.12 7.74
C GLN A 60 -19.15 -0.68 8.30
N SER A 61 -20.04 0.18 7.81
CA SER A 61 -20.23 1.55 8.31
C SER A 61 -20.66 1.56 9.77
N ARG A 62 -20.19 2.57 10.53
CA ARG A 62 -20.27 2.57 11.99
C ARG A 62 -21.52 3.27 12.58
N THR A 63 -22.65 3.29 11.86
CA THR A 63 -23.90 3.73 12.46
C THR A 63 -24.60 2.58 13.19
N PRO A 64 -25.34 2.81 14.31
CA PRO A 64 -25.90 1.73 15.13
C PRO A 64 -26.72 0.69 14.33
N LEU A 65 -27.63 1.14 13.47
CA LEU A 65 -28.45 0.27 12.63
C LEU A 65 -27.61 -0.54 11.62
N LYS A 66 -26.58 0.08 11.04
CA LYS A 66 -25.68 -0.59 10.08
C LYS A 66 -24.80 -1.63 10.78
N ILE A 67 -24.38 -1.39 12.03
CA ILE A 67 -23.63 -2.38 12.83
C ILE A 67 -24.46 -3.65 13.06
N ILE A 68 -25.74 -3.51 13.44
CA ILE A 68 -26.65 -4.66 13.63
C ILE A 68 -26.84 -5.43 12.31
N LYS A 69 -27.09 -4.69 11.21
CA LYS A 69 -27.23 -5.29 9.87
C LYS A 69 -25.95 -5.98 9.43
N ALA A 70 -24.78 -5.35 9.66
CA ALA A 70 -23.48 -5.96 9.37
C ALA A 70 -23.26 -7.26 10.16
N ALA A 71 -23.61 -7.29 11.44
CA ALA A 71 -23.49 -8.49 12.27
C ALA A 71 -24.38 -9.64 11.76
N TRP A 72 -25.63 -9.31 11.37
CA TRP A 72 -26.54 -10.30 10.78
C TRP A 72 -26.04 -10.80 9.43
N ASN A 73 -25.70 -9.90 8.49
CA ASN A 73 -25.17 -10.26 7.17
C ASN A 73 -23.90 -11.11 7.29
N TYR A 74 -22.97 -10.70 8.18
CA TYR A 74 -21.75 -11.45 8.42
C TYR A 74 -22.06 -12.89 8.88
N SER A 75 -23.01 -13.06 9.82
CA SER A 75 -23.42 -14.39 10.29
C SER A 75 -23.98 -15.25 9.15
N GLN A 76 -24.77 -14.67 8.24
CA GLN A 76 -25.28 -15.38 7.04
C GLN A 76 -24.15 -15.78 6.09
N ILE A 77 -23.18 -14.87 5.86
CA ILE A 77 -22.00 -15.16 5.02
C ILE A 77 -21.22 -16.33 5.60
N ILE A 78 -20.95 -16.32 6.91
CA ILE A 78 -20.22 -17.40 7.61
C ILE A 78 -20.96 -18.75 7.50
N GLN A 79 -22.28 -18.75 7.65
CA GLN A 79 -23.08 -19.98 7.53
C GLN A 79 -23.08 -20.52 6.08
N LYS A 80 -23.18 -19.63 5.10
CA LYS A 80 -23.23 -20.01 3.68
C LYS A 80 -21.87 -20.43 3.14
N PHE A 81 -20.81 -19.68 3.47
CA PHE A 81 -19.47 -19.92 2.92
C PHE A 81 -18.65 -20.91 3.73
N GLN A 82 -18.89 -21.02 5.04
CA GLN A 82 -18.17 -21.90 5.98
C GLN A 82 -16.65 -21.82 5.83
N PRO A 83 -16.01 -20.64 6.03
CA PRO A 83 -14.59 -20.45 5.81
C PRO A 83 -13.75 -21.25 6.81
N ASP A 84 -12.59 -21.76 6.37
CA ASP A 84 -11.53 -22.27 7.24
C ASP A 84 -10.75 -21.10 7.86
N ILE A 85 -10.53 -20.04 7.05
CA ILE A 85 -9.79 -18.82 7.39
C ILE A 85 -10.70 -17.61 7.17
N VAL A 86 -10.76 -16.72 8.14
CA VAL A 86 -11.25 -15.35 7.97
C VAL A 86 -10.05 -14.41 8.09
N HIS A 87 -9.70 -13.75 6.99
CA HIS A 87 -8.58 -12.80 6.93
C HIS A 87 -9.10 -11.37 6.85
N THR A 88 -8.77 -10.56 7.83
CA THR A 88 -9.24 -9.18 7.94
C THR A 88 -8.14 -8.19 7.63
N HIS A 89 -8.45 -7.16 6.86
CA HIS A 89 -7.50 -6.12 6.48
C HIS A 89 -7.75 -4.80 7.21
N MET A 90 -8.86 -4.72 7.96
CA MET A 90 -9.26 -3.51 8.70
C MET A 90 -9.82 -3.86 10.07
N MET A 91 -9.67 -2.93 11.03
CA MET A 91 -10.06 -3.11 12.42
C MET A 91 -11.53 -3.51 12.59
N THR A 92 -12.46 -2.89 11.84
CA THR A 92 -13.89 -3.19 11.94
C THR A 92 -14.17 -4.66 11.68
N GLY A 93 -13.51 -5.22 10.65
CA GLY A 93 -13.62 -6.64 10.30
C GLY A 93 -13.09 -7.56 11.41
N VAL A 94 -11.95 -7.22 12.03
CA VAL A 94 -11.41 -8.02 13.16
C VAL A 94 -12.38 -8.07 14.33
N ILE A 95 -12.92 -6.92 14.74
CA ILE A 95 -13.86 -6.83 15.86
C ILE A 95 -15.11 -7.65 15.54
N LEU A 96 -15.71 -7.46 14.36
CA LEU A 96 -16.89 -8.17 13.91
C LEU A 96 -16.66 -9.69 13.93
N ALA A 97 -15.57 -10.14 13.29
CA ALA A 97 -15.22 -11.54 13.20
C ALA A 97 -14.93 -12.16 14.58
N LYS A 98 -14.24 -11.42 15.47
CA LYS A 98 -13.93 -11.91 16.83
C LYS A 98 -15.17 -12.06 17.70
N LEU A 99 -16.07 -11.09 17.68
CA LEU A 99 -17.26 -11.09 18.53
C LEU A 99 -18.31 -12.13 18.10
N LEU A 100 -18.44 -12.38 16.78
CA LEU A 100 -19.46 -13.27 16.24
C LEU A 100 -18.95 -14.70 15.99
N ARG A 101 -17.66 -14.96 16.23
CA ARG A 101 -17.06 -16.29 16.03
C ARG A 101 -17.56 -17.28 17.11
N LYS A 102 -18.14 -18.39 16.66
CA LYS A 102 -18.40 -19.56 17.53
C LYS A 102 -17.10 -20.33 17.77
N LYS A 103 -17.06 -21.15 18.82
CA LYS A 103 -15.87 -21.96 19.15
C LYS A 103 -15.47 -22.83 17.95
N ASN A 104 -14.20 -22.78 17.56
CA ASN A 104 -13.60 -23.57 16.47
C ASN A 104 -14.26 -23.43 15.10
N GLN A 105 -14.97 -22.31 14.84
CA GLN A 105 -15.68 -22.11 13.57
C GLN A 105 -14.73 -21.77 12.39
N TYR A 106 -13.70 -20.98 12.63
CA TYR A 106 -12.66 -20.59 11.67
C TYR A 106 -11.44 -20.06 12.41
N ILE A 107 -10.33 -19.94 11.71
CA ILE A 107 -9.14 -19.24 12.19
C ILE A 107 -9.22 -17.77 11.76
N LEU A 108 -8.98 -16.85 12.69
CA LEU A 108 -9.00 -15.42 12.45
C LEU A 108 -7.58 -14.89 12.27
N VAL A 109 -7.28 -14.39 11.07
CA VAL A 109 -6.02 -13.71 10.74
C VAL A 109 -6.28 -12.24 10.45
N SER A 110 -5.37 -11.37 10.82
CA SER A 110 -5.42 -9.94 10.49
C SER A 110 -4.12 -9.48 9.86
N THR A 111 -4.18 -8.59 8.86
CA THR A 111 -3.00 -7.88 8.34
C THR A 111 -3.04 -6.42 8.75
N VAL A 112 -1.99 -5.96 9.42
CA VAL A 112 -1.80 -4.56 9.80
C VAL A 112 -1.07 -3.85 8.66
N HIS A 113 -1.84 -3.07 7.90
CA HIS A 113 -1.33 -2.27 6.78
C HIS A 113 -0.91 -0.86 7.19
N ASN A 114 -1.50 -0.33 8.24
CA ASN A 114 -1.04 0.90 8.87
C ASN A 114 -1.32 0.84 10.39
N GLU A 115 -0.40 1.36 11.18
CA GLU A 115 -0.46 1.37 12.63
C GLU A 115 -0.64 2.77 13.23
N PHE A 116 -0.78 3.82 12.40
CA PHE A 116 -0.77 5.22 12.86
C PHE A 116 -1.92 5.56 13.79
N GLN A 117 -3.04 4.87 13.68
CA GLN A 117 -4.17 5.03 14.59
C GLN A 117 -3.96 4.18 15.85
N HIS A 118 -4.22 4.74 17.03
CA HIS A 118 -4.16 4.01 18.31
C HIS A 118 -5.03 2.74 18.31
N THR A 119 -6.16 2.79 17.61
CA THR A 119 -7.09 1.67 17.48
C THR A 119 -6.55 0.48 16.68
N SER A 120 -5.42 0.62 16.00
CA SER A 120 -4.79 -0.50 15.27
C SER A 120 -4.40 -1.67 16.17
N VAL A 121 -4.23 -1.43 17.49
CA VAL A 121 -3.99 -2.49 18.48
C VAL A 121 -5.08 -3.58 18.48
N PHE A 122 -6.31 -3.24 18.13
CA PHE A 122 -7.41 -4.21 18.03
C PHE A 122 -7.20 -5.27 16.93
N MET A 123 -6.29 -5.02 15.96
CA MET A 123 -5.87 -6.08 15.03
C MET A 123 -5.25 -7.28 15.78
N GLY A 124 -4.67 -7.05 16.96
CA GLY A 124 -4.15 -8.09 17.88
C GLY A 124 -5.20 -9.06 18.47
N LEU A 125 -6.51 -8.79 18.28
CA LEU A 125 -7.58 -9.71 18.68
C LEU A 125 -7.61 -11.00 17.83
N ALA A 126 -6.99 -10.98 16.63
CA ALA A 126 -6.86 -12.15 15.77
C ALA A 126 -6.02 -13.26 16.43
N ASP A 127 -6.16 -14.48 15.93
CA ASP A 127 -5.35 -15.63 16.36
C ASP A 127 -3.90 -15.47 15.85
N ARG A 128 -3.74 -14.82 14.68
CA ARG A 128 -2.46 -14.43 14.10
C ARG A 128 -2.55 -13.05 13.48
N VAL A 129 -1.47 -12.27 13.60
CA VAL A 129 -1.34 -10.92 13.06
C VAL A 129 -0.19 -10.89 12.07
N ILE A 130 -0.46 -10.51 10.85
CA ILE A 130 0.54 -10.27 9.81
C ILE A 130 0.89 -8.77 9.86
N ALA A 131 2.17 -8.45 9.97
CA ALA A 131 2.71 -7.11 9.85
C ALA A 131 3.38 -6.95 8.48
N VAL A 132 3.05 -5.88 7.76
CA VAL A 132 3.54 -5.64 6.39
C VAL A 132 5.01 -5.19 6.30
N SER A 133 5.65 -4.94 7.44
CA SER A 133 7.08 -4.62 7.59
C SER A 133 7.56 -4.97 9.00
N LYS A 134 8.88 -5.03 9.19
CA LYS A 134 9.46 -5.20 10.54
C LYS A 134 9.12 -3.99 11.43
N SER A 135 9.11 -2.79 10.85
CA SER A 135 8.73 -1.57 11.56
C SER A 135 7.32 -1.67 12.14
N VAL A 136 6.34 -2.11 11.34
CA VAL A 136 4.96 -2.36 11.81
C VAL A 136 4.92 -3.40 12.91
N ALA A 137 5.67 -4.52 12.77
CA ALA A 137 5.71 -5.56 13.81
C ALA A 137 6.25 -5.00 15.15
N ILE A 138 7.33 -4.25 15.12
CA ILE A 138 7.92 -3.60 16.31
C ILE A 138 6.92 -2.61 16.93
N SER A 139 6.26 -1.79 16.12
CA SER A 139 5.23 -0.85 16.57
C SER A 139 4.08 -1.58 17.27
N MET A 140 3.58 -2.68 16.71
CA MET A 140 2.49 -3.46 17.29
C MET A 140 2.90 -4.14 18.61
N ILE A 141 4.14 -4.63 18.73
CA ILE A 141 4.67 -5.18 19.98
C ILE A 141 4.70 -4.11 21.07
N ARG A 142 5.21 -2.91 20.74
CA ARG A 142 5.24 -1.75 21.68
C ARG A 142 3.85 -1.34 22.16
N ARG A 143 2.81 -1.60 21.36
CA ARG A 143 1.39 -1.35 21.70
C ARG A 143 0.72 -2.51 22.45
N GLY A 144 1.46 -3.56 22.81
CA GLY A 144 0.98 -4.69 23.63
C GLY A 144 0.46 -5.89 22.84
N VAL A 145 0.63 -5.95 21.53
CA VAL A 145 0.34 -7.17 20.77
C VAL A 145 1.44 -8.19 21.02
N SER A 146 1.06 -9.40 21.41
CA SER A 146 2.01 -10.48 21.69
C SER A 146 2.89 -10.80 20.48
N ALA A 147 4.22 -10.81 20.66
CA ALA A 147 5.17 -11.19 19.62
C ALA A 147 4.93 -12.59 19.05
N GLN A 148 4.42 -13.52 19.87
CA GLN A 148 4.09 -14.89 19.43
C GLN A 148 2.97 -14.92 18.37
N LYS A 149 2.08 -13.94 18.39
CA LYS A 149 1.01 -13.80 17.39
C LYS A 149 1.49 -13.16 16.09
N LEU A 150 2.59 -12.42 16.08
CA LEU A 150 3.05 -11.65 14.94
C LEU A 150 3.86 -12.51 13.95
N ARG A 151 3.60 -12.28 12.67
CA ARG A 151 4.43 -12.74 11.55
C ARG A 151 4.67 -11.54 10.64
N VAL A 152 5.89 -11.37 10.19
CA VAL A 152 6.22 -10.36 9.19
C VAL A 152 6.09 -11.00 7.82
N VAL A 153 5.16 -10.50 7.03
CA VAL A 153 5.06 -10.77 5.60
C VAL A 153 5.24 -9.41 4.93
N ALA A 154 6.47 -9.13 4.51
CA ALA A 154 6.79 -7.86 3.87
C ALA A 154 5.88 -7.66 2.65
N ASN A 155 5.32 -6.47 2.49
CA ASN A 155 4.36 -6.22 1.42
C ASN A 155 5.00 -6.24 0.03
N GLY A 156 4.20 -6.22 -1.00
CA GLY A 156 4.63 -6.18 -2.40
C GLY A 156 3.44 -5.98 -3.32
N THR A 157 3.70 -5.47 -4.52
CA THR A 157 2.65 -5.18 -5.51
C THR A 157 3.08 -5.57 -6.93
N LEU A 158 4.33 -5.98 -7.14
CA LEU A 158 4.82 -6.34 -8.46
C LEU A 158 4.20 -7.65 -8.95
N GLY A 159 3.83 -7.68 -10.23
CA GLY A 159 3.10 -8.82 -10.81
C GLY A 159 1.66 -8.93 -10.31
N SER A 160 1.08 -7.84 -9.82
CA SER A 160 -0.33 -7.77 -9.37
C SER A 160 -1.31 -8.12 -10.49
N PRO A 161 -2.36 -8.92 -10.19
CA PRO A 161 -3.45 -9.19 -11.15
C PRO A 161 -4.20 -7.94 -11.60
N ARG A 162 -4.11 -6.84 -10.86
CA ARG A 162 -4.77 -5.56 -11.16
C ARG A 162 -4.10 -4.78 -12.30
N TYR A 163 -2.87 -5.12 -12.64
CA TYR A 163 -2.05 -4.36 -13.56
C TYR A 163 -1.53 -5.22 -14.72
N LYS A 164 -1.28 -4.57 -15.85
CA LYS A 164 -0.48 -5.12 -16.94
C LYS A 164 0.98 -5.25 -16.49
N LYS A 165 1.78 -5.97 -17.25
CA LYS A 165 3.23 -5.96 -17.05
C LYS A 165 3.79 -4.57 -17.35
N ILE A 166 4.88 -4.21 -16.69
CA ILE A 166 5.44 -2.85 -16.80
C ILE A 166 5.85 -2.50 -18.25
N GLU A 167 6.30 -3.49 -19.01
CA GLU A 167 6.67 -3.35 -20.43
C GLU A 167 5.49 -3.10 -21.37
N ASP A 168 4.25 -3.37 -20.96
CA ASP A 168 3.03 -3.20 -21.75
C ASP A 168 2.43 -1.79 -21.62
N TYR A 169 2.99 -0.96 -20.75
CA TYR A 169 2.56 0.43 -20.60
C TYR A 169 3.28 1.36 -21.56
N GLN A 170 2.53 2.28 -22.16
CA GLN A 170 3.11 3.38 -22.93
C GLN A 170 3.42 4.55 -21.98
N PRO A 171 4.69 5.00 -21.91
CA PRO A 171 5.06 6.13 -21.06
C PRO A 171 4.22 7.37 -21.35
N LYS A 172 3.91 8.13 -20.32
CA LYS A 172 3.37 9.49 -20.46
C LYS A 172 4.54 10.41 -20.83
N LYS A 173 4.43 11.14 -21.93
CA LYS A 173 5.48 12.13 -22.28
C LYS A 173 5.48 13.26 -21.25
N LEU A 174 6.57 13.37 -20.51
CA LEU A 174 6.82 14.40 -19.51
C LEU A 174 7.88 15.41 -20.01
N HIS A 175 7.95 16.57 -19.37
CA HIS A 175 9.10 17.47 -19.54
C HIS A 175 10.23 17.05 -18.62
N HIS A 176 11.45 16.99 -19.10
CA HIS A 176 12.63 16.53 -18.38
C HIS A 176 13.58 17.67 -17.98
N PRO A 177 14.25 17.55 -16.82
CA PRO A 177 14.15 16.44 -15.84
C PRO A 177 12.78 16.38 -15.16
N ALA A 178 12.20 15.18 -15.12
CA ALA A 178 10.89 14.93 -14.51
C ALA A 178 11.03 14.44 -13.07
N ILE A 179 10.50 15.20 -12.12
CA ILE A 179 10.38 14.83 -10.71
C ILE A 179 8.92 14.46 -10.47
N THR A 180 8.64 13.24 -9.96
CA THR A 180 7.26 12.76 -9.83
C THR A 180 7.01 12.19 -8.44
N THR A 181 5.82 12.42 -7.92
CA THR A 181 5.26 11.64 -6.81
C THR A 181 3.92 11.06 -7.21
N VAL A 182 3.64 9.83 -6.73
CA VAL A 182 2.31 9.20 -6.85
C VAL A 182 1.81 8.92 -5.44
N ALA A 183 0.86 9.72 -4.99
CA ALA A 183 0.35 9.63 -3.63
C ALA A 183 -1.04 10.24 -3.50
N GLY A 184 -1.83 9.77 -2.53
CA GLY A 184 -3.04 10.50 -2.14
C GLY A 184 -2.67 11.89 -1.60
N MET A 185 -3.43 12.92 -1.99
CA MET A 185 -3.20 14.31 -1.59
C MET A 185 -3.65 14.55 -0.14
N TYR A 186 -2.84 14.04 0.80
CA TYR A 186 -2.98 14.21 2.25
C TYR A 186 -1.72 14.87 2.81
N SER A 187 -1.87 15.75 3.79
CA SER A 187 -0.73 16.47 4.42
C SER A 187 0.37 15.53 4.93
N ARG A 188 -0.01 14.35 5.43
CA ARG A 188 0.94 13.32 5.88
C ARG A 188 1.83 12.74 4.77
N LYS A 189 1.52 12.98 3.49
CA LYS A 189 2.31 12.50 2.34
C LYS A 189 3.45 13.45 1.95
N GLY A 190 3.59 14.57 2.68
CA GLY A 190 4.72 15.48 2.49
C GLY A 190 4.70 16.24 1.16
N ILE A 191 3.50 16.43 0.59
CA ILE A 191 3.34 17.17 -0.68
C ILE A 191 3.79 18.62 -0.52
N LEU A 192 3.52 19.24 0.64
CA LEU A 192 4.01 20.59 0.96
C LEU A 192 5.53 20.66 0.88
N GLU A 193 6.21 19.75 1.59
CA GLU A 193 7.68 19.71 1.64
C GLU A 193 8.28 19.44 0.25
N LEU A 194 7.59 18.67 -0.59
CA LEU A 194 8.03 18.44 -1.96
C LEU A 194 7.89 19.68 -2.83
N ILE A 195 6.78 20.42 -2.75
CA ILE A 195 6.58 21.71 -3.44
C ILE A 195 7.64 22.75 -2.99
N GLU A 196 7.87 22.86 -1.69
CA GLU A 196 8.91 23.73 -1.14
C GLU A 196 10.32 23.34 -1.61
N ALA A 197 10.63 22.03 -1.60
CA ALA A 197 11.93 21.54 -2.05
C ALA A 197 12.15 21.82 -3.54
N PHE A 198 11.14 21.59 -4.38
CA PHE A 198 11.18 21.94 -5.80
C PHE A 198 11.40 23.44 -5.98
N SER A 199 10.66 24.27 -5.27
CA SER A 199 10.78 25.74 -5.37
C SER A 199 12.20 26.25 -5.02
N LYS A 200 12.90 25.56 -4.08
CA LYS A 200 14.27 25.92 -3.70
C LYS A 200 15.31 25.64 -4.80
N ILE A 201 15.04 24.67 -5.67
CA ILE A 201 15.98 24.27 -6.73
C ILE A 201 15.58 24.77 -8.11
N ALA A 202 14.34 25.22 -8.28
CA ALA A 202 13.75 25.51 -9.58
C ALA A 202 14.44 26.62 -10.36
N THR A 203 15.12 27.56 -9.68
CA THR A 203 15.94 28.60 -10.32
C THR A 203 17.22 28.02 -10.94
N ASP A 204 17.86 27.09 -10.23
CA ASP A 204 19.13 26.48 -10.68
C ASP A 204 18.88 25.40 -11.76
N PHE A 205 17.67 24.84 -11.79
CA PHE A 205 17.25 23.81 -12.75
C PHE A 205 16.01 24.27 -13.55
N PRO A 206 16.15 25.21 -14.49
CA PRO A 206 15.03 25.85 -15.18
C PRO A 206 14.22 24.90 -16.09
N GLN A 207 14.78 23.74 -16.44
CA GLN A 207 14.10 22.71 -17.24
C GLN A 207 13.36 21.67 -16.39
N ALA A 208 13.58 21.64 -15.08
CA ALA A 208 12.96 20.63 -14.21
C ALA A 208 11.47 20.92 -14.00
N HIS A 209 10.66 19.84 -14.03
CA HIS A 209 9.22 19.87 -13.80
C HIS A 209 8.84 18.92 -12.66
N LEU A 210 7.83 19.30 -11.87
CA LEU A 210 7.27 18.51 -10.78
C LEU A 210 5.87 18.00 -11.16
N TYR A 211 5.66 16.70 -11.08
CA TYR A 211 4.39 16.03 -11.34
C TYR A 211 3.82 15.42 -10.07
N LEU A 212 2.65 15.89 -9.66
CA LEU A 212 1.92 15.46 -8.48
C LEU A 212 0.73 14.61 -8.93
N VAL A 213 0.92 13.29 -8.93
CA VAL A 213 -0.05 12.31 -9.42
C VAL A 213 -0.85 11.75 -8.24
N GLY A 214 -2.16 11.91 -8.28
CA GLY A 214 -3.08 11.47 -7.24
C GLY A 214 -4.10 12.54 -6.87
N ASP A 215 -5.02 12.19 -6.00
CA ASP A 215 -6.07 13.07 -5.51
C ASP A 215 -6.29 12.91 -4.01
N GLY A 216 -7.01 13.82 -3.39
CA GLY A 216 -7.31 13.76 -1.97
C GLY A 216 -7.82 15.08 -1.39
N PRO A 217 -8.24 15.06 -0.12
CA PRO A 217 -8.93 16.19 0.50
C PRO A 217 -8.08 17.47 0.59
N ASP A 218 -6.75 17.36 0.64
CA ASP A 218 -5.86 18.52 0.81
C ASP A 218 -5.36 19.07 -0.55
N ARG A 219 -5.83 18.53 -1.70
CA ARG A 219 -5.37 18.93 -3.05
C ARG A 219 -5.51 20.44 -3.28
N GLY A 220 -6.68 21.02 -2.99
CA GLY A 220 -6.93 22.44 -3.21
C GLY A 220 -5.99 23.35 -2.41
N MET A 221 -5.59 22.93 -1.20
CA MET A 221 -4.57 23.60 -0.41
C MET A 221 -3.21 23.57 -1.11
N PHE A 222 -2.77 22.41 -1.60
CA PHE A 222 -1.49 22.26 -2.29
C PHE A 222 -1.44 23.02 -3.62
N GLU A 223 -2.53 23.01 -4.39
CA GLU A 223 -2.65 23.83 -5.62
C GLU A 223 -2.54 25.34 -5.33
N THR A 224 -3.12 25.78 -4.20
CA THR A 224 -3.00 27.19 -3.78
C THR A 224 -1.57 27.54 -3.39
N ILE A 225 -0.87 26.66 -2.67
CA ILE A 225 0.55 26.85 -2.32
C ILE A 225 1.40 26.89 -3.58
N ALA A 226 1.22 25.96 -4.51
CA ALA A 226 1.99 25.92 -5.76
C ALA A 226 1.77 27.17 -6.61
N ARG A 227 0.52 27.66 -6.74
CA ARG A 227 0.20 28.91 -7.47
C ARG A 227 0.89 30.14 -6.91
N ASN A 228 1.16 30.17 -5.61
CA ASN A 228 1.87 31.28 -4.96
C ASN A 228 3.40 31.21 -5.12
N THR A 229 3.92 30.18 -5.77
CA THR A 229 5.35 30.10 -6.13
C THR A 229 5.61 30.73 -7.50
N PRO A 230 6.81 31.29 -7.76
CA PRO A 230 7.20 31.77 -9.09
C PRO A 230 7.33 30.67 -10.16
N PHE A 231 7.15 29.41 -9.78
CA PHE A 231 7.40 28.23 -10.59
C PHE A 231 6.13 27.40 -10.83
N SER A 232 4.95 28.01 -10.65
CA SER A 232 3.65 27.35 -10.74
C SER A 232 3.38 26.72 -12.13
N ASP A 233 3.96 27.25 -13.18
CA ASP A 233 3.91 26.75 -14.55
C ASP A 233 4.62 25.38 -14.74
N ARG A 234 5.51 25.03 -13.81
CA ARG A 234 6.29 23.79 -13.81
C ARG A 234 5.87 22.79 -12.73
N ILE A 235 4.78 23.07 -12.00
CA ILE A 235 4.19 22.17 -10.99
C ILE A 235 2.84 21.68 -11.51
N HIS A 236 2.77 20.38 -11.85
CA HIS A 236 1.62 19.78 -12.51
C HIS A 236 0.83 18.90 -11.53
N PHE A 237 -0.47 19.19 -11.38
CA PHE A 237 -1.40 18.38 -10.59
C PHE A 237 -2.22 17.50 -11.53
N GLU A 238 -1.83 16.24 -11.66
CA GLU A 238 -2.36 15.30 -12.64
C GLU A 238 -3.67 14.60 -12.22
N GLY A 239 -4.08 14.78 -10.96
CA GLY A 239 -5.25 14.11 -10.42
C GLY A 239 -5.04 12.61 -10.24
N PHE A 240 -6.12 11.90 -9.91
CA PHE A 240 -6.10 10.44 -9.82
C PHE A 240 -5.86 9.83 -11.21
N GLN A 241 -4.92 8.89 -11.27
CA GLN A 241 -4.59 8.12 -12.48
C GLN A 241 -4.73 6.64 -12.18
N SER A 242 -5.48 5.92 -13.03
CA SER A 242 -5.65 4.47 -12.91
C SER A 242 -4.40 3.70 -13.34
N GLU A 243 -3.56 4.29 -14.19
CA GLU A 243 -2.30 3.73 -14.70
C GLU A 243 -1.11 4.67 -14.32
N PRO A 244 -0.77 4.83 -13.03
CA PRO A 244 0.32 5.72 -12.62
C PRO A 244 1.69 5.27 -13.13
N GLN A 245 1.82 3.99 -13.51
CA GLN A 245 3.03 3.40 -14.11
C GLN A 245 3.46 4.17 -15.36
N ARG A 246 2.52 4.73 -16.12
CA ARG A 246 2.82 5.53 -17.31
C ARG A 246 3.63 6.79 -17.00
N TYR A 247 3.38 7.41 -15.84
CA TYR A 247 4.17 8.54 -15.35
C TYR A 247 5.53 8.08 -14.84
N MET A 248 5.56 6.98 -14.06
CA MET A 248 6.80 6.45 -13.50
C MET A 248 7.80 6.04 -14.59
N LEU A 249 7.32 5.49 -15.71
CA LEU A 249 8.18 5.07 -16.84
C LEU A 249 8.92 6.22 -17.51
N ASP A 250 8.41 7.45 -17.40
CA ASP A 250 9.04 8.65 -17.98
C ASP A 250 9.59 9.61 -16.89
N THR A 251 9.73 9.10 -15.66
CA THR A 251 10.20 9.86 -14.50
C THR A 251 11.71 9.68 -14.31
N ASP A 252 12.43 10.79 -14.09
CA ASP A 252 13.85 10.74 -13.72
C ASP A 252 14.04 10.49 -12.24
N ILE A 253 13.33 11.23 -11.40
CA ILE A 253 13.42 11.14 -9.95
C ILE A 253 12.02 10.96 -9.36
N PHE A 254 11.80 9.83 -8.71
CA PHE A 254 10.57 9.60 -7.96
C PHE A 254 10.75 9.98 -6.50
N VAL A 255 9.79 10.72 -5.93
CA VAL A 255 9.87 11.21 -4.55
C VAL A 255 8.70 10.72 -3.73
N LEU A 256 8.98 10.16 -2.53
CA LEU A 256 7.98 9.85 -1.52
C LEU A 256 8.35 10.54 -0.20
N ALA A 257 7.82 11.76 0.00
CA ALA A 257 8.15 12.61 1.15
C ALA A 257 7.27 12.37 2.40
N SER A 258 6.71 11.16 2.55
CA SER A 258 5.74 10.84 3.59
C SER A 258 6.27 11.09 5.00
N HIS A 259 5.40 11.64 5.89
CA HIS A 259 5.70 11.77 7.31
C HIS A 259 5.57 10.44 8.07
N TYR A 260 4.71 9.56 7.57
CA TYR A 260 4.43 8.22 8.10
C TYR A 260 4.12 7.28 6.92
N GLU A 261 4.74 6.11 6.88
CA GLU A 261 4.52 5.13 5.81
C GLU A 261 4.86 3.71 6.27
N SER A 262 3.88 2.86 6.44
CA SER A 262 4.07 1.50 6.96
C SER A 262 4.91 0.60 6.04
N PHE A 263 4.90 0.87 4.71
CA PHE A 263 5.70 0.14 3.73
C PHE A 263 6.09 0.99 2.51
N GLY A 264 5.11 1.67 1.87
CA GLY A 264 5.35 2.45 0.65
C GLY A 264 5.31 1.60 -0.62
N LEU A 265 4.19 0.92 -0.90
CA LEU A 265 4.00 0.09 -2.10
C LEU A 265 4.39 0.81 -3.39
N VAL A 266 4.07 2.08 -3.50
CA VAL A 266 4.38 2.92 -4.66
C VAL A 266 5.89 3.03 -4.95
N LEU A 267 6.74 2.85 -3.93
CA LEU A 267 8.20 2.81 -4.12
C LEU A 267 8.61 1.55 -4.88
N THR A 268 7.94 0.43 -4.66
CA THR A 268 8.25 -0.81 -5.40
C THR A 268 7.88 -0.65 -6.88
N GLU A 269 6.76 0.01 -7.18
CA GLU A 269 6.33 0.33 -8.54
C GLU A 269 7.30 1.31 -9.24
N ALA A 270 7.73 2.36 -8.54
CA ALA A 270 8.71 3.32 -9.06
C ALA A 270 10.10 2.68 -9.28
N ARG A 271 10.50 1.72 -8.42
CA ARG A 271 11.72 0.92 -8.58
C ARG A 271 11.65 0.04 -9.83
N GLU A 272 10.51 -0.64 -10.05
CA GLU A 272 10.26 -1.46 -11.25
C GLU A 272 10.33 -0.62 -12.51
N ALA A 273 9.72 0.57 -12.50
CA ALA A 273 9.79 1.52 -13.61
C ALA A 273 11.21 2.09 -13.86
N GLY A 274 12.11 1.96 -12.89
CA GLY A 274 13.52 2.39 -13.02
C GLY A 274 13.77 3.85 -12.70
N CYS A 275 12.95 4.45 -11.86
CA CYS A 275 13.20 5.80 -11.35
C CYS A 275 14.37 5.81 -10.35
N ALA A 276 15.14 6.90 -10.31
CA ALA A 276 15.95 7.19 -9.13
C ALA A 276 15.03 7.60 -7.99
N ILE A 277 15.24 7.06 -6.78
CA ILE A 277 14.32 7.23 -5.66
C ILE A 277 14.89 8.17 -4.61
N ILE A 278 14.10 9.15 -4.17
CA ILE A 278 14.32 9.90 -2.94
C ILE A 278 13.10 9.70 -2.04
N ALA A 279 13.29 9.31 -0.78
CA ALA A 279 12.17 9.10 0.12
C ALA A 279 12.50 9.51 1.56
N SER A 280 11.45 9.72 2.36
CA SER A 280 11.62 10.00 3.80
C SER A 280 12.13 8.77 4.54
N ASP A 281 13.05 8.98 5.50
CA ASP A 281 13.58 7.95 6.41
C ASP A 281 12.58 7.72 7.56
N VAL A 282 11.46 7.04 7.26
CA VAL A 282 10.40 6.76 8.23
C VAL A 282 9.87 5.34 8.10
N ASP A 283 9.51 4.76 9.22
CA ASP A 283 8.76 3.51 9.38
C ASP A 283 9.25 2.36 8.48
N GLY A 284 8.46 1.93 7.47
CA GLY A 284 8.79 0.85 6.54
C GLY A 284 9.52 1.26 5.28
N ILE A 285 9.71 2.55 5.01
CA ILE A 285 10.40 3.04 3.79
C ILE A 285 11.84 2.53 3.69
N PRO A 286 12.68 2.58 4.77
CA PRO A 286 14.03 2.04 4.70
C PRO A 286 14.09 0.58 4.27
N GLU A 287 13.15 -0.26 4.74
CA GLU A 287 13.07 -1.67 4.33
C GLU A 287 12.76 -1.81 2.82
N THR A 288 11.90 -0.93 2.28
CA THR A 288 11.53 -0.93 0.85
C THR A 288 12.68 -0.47 -0.04
N LEU A 289 13.61 0.35 0.49
CA LEU A 289 14.78 0.87 -0.23
C LEU A 289 16.08 0.15 0.13
N ASP A 290 16.00 -1.10 0.62
CA ASP A 290 17.18 -1.92 0.97
C ASP A 290 18.17 -1.18 1.89
N HIS A 291 17.63 -0.43 2.87
CA HIS A 291 18.42 0.35 3.83
C HIS A 291 19.48 1.23 3.12
N HIS A 292 19.04 2.20 2.32
CA HIS A 292 19.83 3.15 1.51
C HIS A 292 20.51 2.56 0.24
N GLN A 293 20.32 1.29 -0.10
CA GLN A 293 20.97 0.73 -1.29
C GLN A 293 20.21 1.04 -2.59
N ALA A 294 18.88 1.16 -2.53
CA ALA A 294 18.00 1.34 -3.68
C ALA A 294 17.38 2.74 -3.79
N GLY A 295 17.79 3.68 -2.93
CA GLY A 295 17.32 5.07 -2.96
C GLY A 295 17.97 5.93 -1.89
N ILE A 296 17.83 7.24 -2.02
CA ILE A 296 18.32 8.23 -1.06
C ILE A 296 17.24 8.45 0.00
N LEU A 297 17.61 8.26 1.28
CA LEU A 297 16.73 8.54 2.41
C LEU A 297 17.06 9.91 3.00
N VAL A 298 16.00 10.70 3.24
CA VAL A 298 16.11 12.05 3.83
C VAL A 298 15.23 12.14 5.09
N PRO A 299 15.56 12.99 6.07
CA PRO A 299 14.72 13.22 7.23
C PRO A 299 13.31 13.67 6.81
N PRO A 300 12.23 13.15 7.42
CA PRO A 300 10.87 13.59 7.14
C PRO A 300 10.66 15.05 7.52
N LYS A 301 9.68 15.70 6.90
CA LYS A 301 9.32 17.12 7.16
C LYS A 301 10.50 18.07 6.95
N ASN A 302 11.41 17.77 6.05
CA ASN A 302 12.62 18.55 5.81
C ASN A 302 12.79 18.87 4.32
N SER A 303 12.12 19.95 3.87
CA SER A 303 12.20 20.40 2.48
C SER A 303 13.63 20.80 2.06
N GLN A 304 14.49 21.22 3.00
CA GLN A 304 15.89 21.55 2.69
C GLN A 304 16.73 20.32 2.37
N ALA A 305 16.58 19.23 3.15
CA ALA A 305 17.26 17.97 2.88
C ALA A 305 16.79 17.36 1.57
N LEU A 306 15.47 17.44 1.30
CA LEU A 306 14.87 16.98 0.06
C LEU A 306 15.39 17.78 -1.15
N ALA A 307 15.44 19.12 -1.05
CA ALA A 307 15.99 19.99 -2.09
C ALA A 307 17.47 19.66 -2.39
N LYS A 308 18.28 19.43 -1.34
CA LYS A 308 19.69 19.03 -1.49
C LYS A 308 19.82 17.69 -2.23
N ALA A 309 19.01 16.71 -1.92
CA ALA A 309 19.03 15.39 -2.58
C ALA A 309 18.60 15.50 -4.04
N LEU A 310 17.57 16.31 -4.35
CA LEU A 310 17.14 16.60 -5.71
C LEU A 310 18.26 17.28 -6.52
N ALA A 311 18.84 18.37 -5.99
CA ALA A 311 19.92 19.10 -6.64
C ALA A 311 21.12 18.19 -6.91
N GLN A 312 21.50 17.33 -5.98
CA GLN A 312 22.59 16.36 -6.12
C GLN A 312 22.38 15.45 -7.34
N LEU A 313 21.19 14.90 -7.52
CA LEU A 313 20.88 14.01 -8.64
C LEU A 313 20.79 14.79 -9.97
N LEU A 314 20.20 15.98 -9.96
CA LEU A 314 20.05 16.81 -11.16
C LEU A 314 21.39 17.35 -11.68
N THR A 315 22.35 17.62 -10.79
CA THR A 315 23.68 18.11 -11.15
C THR A 315 24.57 17.00 -11.71
N ASN A 316 24.32 15.72 -11.34
CA ASN A 316 25.20 14.61 -11.69
C ASN A 316 24.45 13.48 -12.42
N PRO A 317 24.37 13.52 -13.77
CA PRO A 317 23.70 12.49 -14.57
C PRO A 317 24.25 11.07 -14.37
N LEU A 318 25.55 10.93 -14.11
CA LEU A 318 26.15 9.62 -13.83
C LEU A 318 25.60 9.05 -12.52
N GLN A 319 25.51 9.86 -11.48
CA GLN A 319 24.95 9.45 -10.20
C GLN A 319 23.45 9.16 -10.30
N LEU A 320 22.70 9.97 -11.06
CA LEU A 320 21.29 9.72 -11.35
C LEU A 320 21.09 8.33 -11.98
N ASN A 321 21.88 8.00 -13.01
CA ASN A 321 21.82 6.70 -13.68
C ASN A 321 22.24 5.55 -12.76
N GLN A 322 23.22 5.76 -11.90
CA GLN A 322 23.60 4.76 -10.88
C GLN A 322 22.44 4.46 -9.93
N TRP A 323 21.69 5.48 -9.48
CA TRP A 323 20.53 5.29 -8.61
C TRP A 323 19.36 4.64 -9.35
N LYS A 324 19.12 4.97 -10.62
CA LYS A 324 18.15 4.27 -11.48
C LYS A 324 18.50 2.77 -11.58
N TYR A 325 19.76 2.44 -11.76
CA TYR A 325 20.22 1.03 -11.80
C TYR A 325 20.05 0.33 -10.45
N ARG A 326 20.47 0.96 -9.34
CA ARG A 326 20.32 0.40 -7.99
C ARG A 326 18.86 0.17 -7.61
N ALA A 327 17.98 1.07 -7.99
CA ALA A 327 16.55 0.94 -7.72
C ALA A 327 15.96 -0.36 -8.30
N LYS A 328 16.46 -0.84 -9.43
CA LYS A 328 16.00 -2.09 -10.09
C LYS A 328 16.53 -3.39 -9.47
N GLN A 329 17.38 -3.33 -8.46
CA GLN A 329 17.95 -4.55 -7.86
C GLN A 329 16.98 -5.16 -6.84
N ASN A 330 17.02 -6.48 -6.64
CA ASN A 330 16.28 -7.22 -5.60
C ASN A 330 14.74 -7.00 -5.65
N LEU A 331 14.15 -6.87 -6.84
CA LEU A 331 12.72 -6.62 -7.01
C LEU A 331 11.85 -7.87 -6.78
N GLU A 332 12.41 -9.07 -6.90
CA GLU A 332 11.74 -10.35 -6.71
C GLU A 332 11.06 -10.46 -5.33
N ARG A 333 11.63 -9.80 -4.31
CA ARG A 333 11.09 -9.76 -2.97
C ARG A 333 9.77 -8.94 -2.84
N PHE A 334 9.40 -8.17 -3.87
CA PHE A 334 8.17 -7.38 -3.90
C PHE A 334 7.09 -8.00 -4.79
N GLN A 335 7.32 -9.20 -5.30
CA GLN A 335 6.33 -9.93 -6.09
C GLN A 335 5.13 -10.32 -5.23
N VAL A 336 3.92 -10.09 -5.73
CA VAL A 336 2.67 -10.45 -5.02
C VAL A 336 2.55 -11.97 -4.82
N THR A 337 3.16 -12.77 -5.70
CA THR A 337 3.21 -14.24 -5.57
C THR A 337 3.94 -14.67 -4.32
N ARG A 338 5.08 -14.03 -3.98
CA ARG A 338 5.78 -14.26 -2.71
C ARG A 338 4.92 -13.88 -1.51
N VAL A 339 4.27 -12.68 -1.56
CA VAL A 339 3.37 -12.23 -0.48
C VAL A 339 2.26 -13.25 -0.25
N ASN A 340 1.68 -13.78 -1.34
CA ASN A 340 0.65 -14.81 -1.27
C ASN A 340 1.18 -16.10 -0.62
N GLN A 341 2.33 -16.62 -1.09
CA GLN A 341 2.93 -17.85 -0.55
C GLN A 341 3.24 -17.74 0.95
N GLU A 342 3.83 -16.64 1.40
CA GLU A 342 4.11 -16.40 2.81
C GLU A 342 2.82 -16.25 3.63
N THR A 343 1.78 -15.61 3.07
CA THR A 343 0.46 -15.50 3.72
C THR A 343 -0.19 -16.87 3.88
N ILE A 344 -0.16 -17.71 2.84
CA ILE A 344 -0.65 -19.10 2.89
C ILE A 344 0.12 -19.93 3.93
N ALA A 345 1.44 -19.75 4.03
CA ALA A 345 2.25 -20.43 5.04
C ALA A 345 1.80 -20.07 6.48
N VAL A 346 1.43 -18.81 6.72
CA VAL A 346 0.85 -18.37 7.99
C VAL A 346 -0.48 -19.07 8.29
N TYR A 347 -1.35 -19.26 7.30
CA TYR A 347 -2.61 -20.00 7.49
C TYR A 347 -2.36 -21.47 7.81
N GLN A 348 -1.46 -22.11 7.07
CA GLN A 348 -1.10 -23.52 7.27
C GLN A 348 -0.48 -23.79 8.65
N GLU A 349 0.35 -22.85 9.16
CA GLU A 349 0.90 -22.95 10.52
C GLU A 349 -0.21 -23.10 11.57
N LEU A 350 -1.30 -22.38 11.41
CA LEU A 350 -2.41 -22.37 12.35
C LEU A 350 -3.31 -23.60 12.19
N LEU A 351 -3.59 -24.04 10.96
CA LEU A 351 -4.39 -25.24 10.70
C LEU A 351 -3.74 -26.50 11.24
N LYS A 352 -2.41 -26.63 11.10
CA LYS A 352 -1.66 -27.75 11.70
C LYS A 352 -1.80 -27.80 13.21
N LYS A 353 -1.76 -26.64 13.89
CA LYS A 353 -1.94 -26.56 15.35
C LYS A 353 -3.35 -26.98 15.80
N VAL A 354 -4.38 -26.62 15.05
CA VAL A 354 -5.76 -27.01 15.36
C VAL A 354 -5.93 -28.52 15.22
N ASN A 355 -5.39 -29.11 14.15
CA ASN A 355 -5.47 -30.55 13.88
C ASN A 355 -4.65 -31.39 14.87
N SER A 356 -3.60 -30.84 15.49
CA SER A 356 -2.80 -31.53 16.50
C SER A 356 -3.40 -31.48 17.91
N LEU A 357 -4.44 -30.68 18.15
CA LEU A 357 -5.14 -30.53 19.43
C LEU A 357 -6.50 -31.23 19.44
N ASN A 358 -6.98 -31.72 18.30
CA ASN A 358 -8.15 -32.58 18.14
C ASN A 358 -7.73 -34.04 17.96
#